data_8514cb311c436458fdc9bc963e523cb5
#
_entry.id   8514cb311c436458fdc9bc963e523cb5
#
_cell.length_a   1.000
_cell.length_b   1.000
_cell.length_c   1.000
_cell.angle_alpha   90.00
_cell.angle_beta   90.00
_cell.angle_gamma   90.00
#
_symmetry.space_group_name_H-M   'P 1'
#
loop_
_entity.id
_entity.type
_entity.pdbx_description
1 polymer ?
#
loop_
_entity_poly.entity_id
_entity_poly.type
_entity_poly.pdbx_seq_one_letter_code
_entity_poly.pdbx_strand_id
1 'polypeptide(L)'
;ESDNHGYDTRDFKKVDCRLGTNEDFQDVCDDLHKHHIKIVLDGVFNHVGRGFWAFQDVQEKKWDSPYKDWFYINFDGDSCYQDGFWYEGWEGHFELVKLNLQNPAVTDYLLDCVRFWIETFDIDGLRLDVAYSLDHNFMRRLRSFCEEQKPGFVLIGEVLFGDYNLIVNDEMLH
;
A
#
# COMPACT_ATOMS: atom_id res chain seq x y z
N GLU A 1 -8.51 -2.74 -5.80
CA GLU A 1 -9.11 -2.01 -6.93
C GLU A 1 -8.26 -0.77 -7.23
N SER A 2 -8.05 -0.43 -8.50
CA SER A 2 -7.23 0.69 -8.93
C SER A 2 -7.99 1.63 -9.90
N ASP A 3 -7.44 2.85 -10.07
CA ASP A 3 -8.02 3.81 -11.02
C ASP A 3 -7.67 3.43 -12.49
N ASN A 4 -6.41 3.07 -12.77
CA ASN A 4 -5.93 2.82 -14.14
C ASN A 4 -5.02 1.60 -14.27
N HIS A 5 -3.75 1.72 -13.84
CA HIS A 5 -2.66 0.78 -14.18
C HIS A 5 -2.36 -0.27 -13.09
N GLY A 6 -3.05 -0.23 -11.97
CA GLY A 6 -2.86 -1.17 -10.85
C GLY A 6 -2.02 -0.61 -9.69
N TYR A 7 -1.16 0.40 -9.94
CA TYR A 7 -0.36 1.05 -8.90
C TYR A 7 -1.00 2.31 -8.31
N ASP A 8 -2.18 2.67 -8.76
CA ASP A 8 -3.01 3.79 -8.30
C ASP A 8 -4.21 3.26 -7.49
N THR A 9 -3.93 2.68 -6.34
CA THR A 9 -4.90 1.95 -5.51
C THR A 9 -6.05 2.83 -5.06
N ARG A 10 -7.29 2.37 -5.26
CA ARG A 10 -8.54 2.95 -4.74
C ARG A 10 -9.01 2.27 -3.46
N ASP A 11 -8.91 0.94 -3.43
CA ASP A 11 -9.33 0.11 -2.30
C ASP A 11 -8.41 -1.10 -2.19
N PHE A 12 -7.68 -1.19 -1.08
CA PHE A 12 -6.75 -2.28 -0.81
C PHE A 12 -7.44 -3.63 -0.53
N LYS A 13 -8.73 -3.62 -0.17
CA LYS A 13 -9.47 -4.83 0.20
C LYS A 13 -10.34 -5.38 -0.93
N LYS A 14 -10.25 -4.79 -2.12
CA LYS A 14 -10.99 -5.25 -3.31
C LYS A 14 -10.06 -5.60 -4.44
N VAL A 15 -10.28 -6.76 -5.03
CA VAL A 15 -9.73 -7.12 -6.34
C VAL A 15 -10.26 -6.13 -7.38
N ASP A 16 -9.45 -5.81 -8.37
CA ASP A 16 -9.86 -4.95 -9.47
C ASP A 16 -10.99 -5.64 -10.25
N CYS A 17 -12.11 -4.94 -10.38
CA CYS A 17 -13.32 -5.49 -11.03
C CYS A 17 -13.09 -5.91 -12.50
N ARG A 18 -12.01 -5.41 -13.13
CA ARG A 18 -11.59 -5.84 -14.48
C ARG A 18 -10.98 -7.25 -14.48
N LEU A 19 -10.54 -7.75 -13.32
CA LEU A 19 -9.91 -9.06 -13.16
C LEU A 19 -10.83 -10.10 -12.51
N GLY A 20 -11.87 -9.65 -11.79
CA GLY A 20 -12.81 -10.52 -11.09
C GLY A 20 -13.23 -9.98 -9.73
N THR A 21 -13.67 -10.87 -8.87
CA THR A 21 -14.10 -10.59 -7.50
C THR A 21 -13.08 -11.06 -6.48
N ASN A 22 -13.29 -10.75 -5.20
CA ASN A 22 -12.48 -11.31 -4.11
C ASN A 22 -12.63 -12.83 -4.01
N GLU A 23 -13.83 -13.34 -4.28
CA GLU A 23 -14.15 -14.77 -4.30
C GLU A 23 -13.40 -15.49 -5.42
N ASP A 24 -13.39 -14.92 -6.63
CA ASP A 24 -12.61 -15.46 -7.76
C ASP A 24 -11.10 -15.53 -7.42
N PHE A 25 -10.58 -14.50 -6.77
CA PHE A 25 -9.16 -14.48 -6.38
C PHE A 25 -8.86 -15.49 -5.26
N GLN A 26 -9.76 -15.66 -4.30
CA GLN A 26 -9.64 -16.70 -3.27
C GLN A 26 -9.60 -18.10 -3.89
N ASP A 27 -10.49 -18.39 -4.84
CA ASP A 27 -10.52 -19.68 -5.55
C ASP A 27 -9.21 -19.93 -6.29
N VAL A 28 -8.63 -18.90 -6.93
CA VAL A 28 -7.30 -18.97 -7.57
C VAL A 28 -6.21 -19.27 -6.57
N CYS A 29 -6.20 -18.59 -5.42
CA CYS A 29 -5.22 -18.82 -4.34
C CYS A 29 -5.30 -20.26 -3.82
N ASP A 30 -6.50 -20.75 -3.55
CA ASP A 30 -6.73 -22.12 -3.09
C ASP A 30 -6.24 -23.16 -4.09
N ASP A 31 -6.44 -22.90 -5.40
CA ASP A 31 -5.99 -23.81 -6.44
C ASP A 31 -4.46 -23.80 -6.60
N LEU A 32 -3.82 -22.63 -6.53
CA LEU A 32 -2.36 -22.52 -6.54
C LEU A 32 -1.73 -23.26 -5.35
N HIS A 33 -2.29 -23.13 -4.15
CA HIS A 33 -1.80 -23.83 -2.96
C HIS A 33 -1.92 -25.35 -3.08
N LYS A 34 -2.99 -25.90 -3.69
CA LYS A 34 -3.11 -27.34 -3.98
C LYS A 34 -1.98 -27.86 -4.87
N HIS A 35 -1.42 -26.96 -5.70
CA HIS A 35 -0.28 -27.28 -6.56
C HIS A 35 1.08 -26.89 -5.96
N HIS A 36 1.12 -26.55 -4.65
CA HIS A 36 2.33 -26.13 -3.93
C HIS A 36 2.98 -24.85 -4.48
N ILE A 37 2.17 -23.94 -5.06
CA ILE A 37 2.61 -22.65 -5.57
C ILE A 37 2.30 -21.59 -4.50
N LYS A 38 3.33 -20.84 -4.11
CA LYS A 38 3.24 -19.73 -3.16
C LYS A 38 2.77 -18.46 -3.84
N ILE A 39 2.03 -17.62 -3.08
CA ILE A 39 1.43 -16.39 -3.59
C ILE A 39 2.10 -15.18 -2.93
N VAL A 40 2.68 -14.31 -3.76
CA VAL A 40 3.26 -13.04 -3.33
C VAL A 40 2.47 -11.92 -4.01
N LEU A 41 1.78 -11.10 -3.21
CA LEU A 41 1.06 -9.93 -3.72
C LEU A 41 1.95 -8.70 -3.81
N ASP A 42 1.59 -7.80 -4.71
CA ASP A 42 2.21 -6.49 -4.82
C ASP A 42 1.66 -5.55 -3.72
N GLY A 43 2.52 -5.10 -2.84
CA GLY A 43 2.21 -4.17 -1.74
C GLY A 43 2.58 -2.75 -2.12
N VAL A 44 1.62 -1.99 -2.67
CA VAL A 44 1.79 -0.58 -3.07
C VAL A 44 1.45 0.32 -1.89
N PHE A 45 2.42 0.58 -1.01
CA PHE A 45 2.19 1.31 0.26
C PHE A 45 2.75 2.73 0.29
N ASN A 46 3.57 3.10 -0.69
CA ASN A 46 4.14 4.45 -0.76
C ASN A 46 3.09 5.50 -1.16
N HIS A 47 2.14 5.13 -2.00
CA HIS A 47 1.15 6.04 -2.58
C HIS A 47 -0.17 5.32 -2.88
N VAL A 48 -1.19 6.11 -3.19
CA VAL A 48 -2.52 5.64 -3.61
C VAL A 48 -3.01 6.44 -4.81
N GLY A 49 -4.02 5.95 -5.49
CA GLY A 49 -4.72 6.71 -6.53
C GLY A 49 -5.55 7.86 -5.95
N ARG A 50 -5.89 8.83 -6.79
CA ARG A 50 -6.76 9.95 -6.41
C ARG A 50 -8.18 9.49 -6.04
N GLY A 51 -8.60 8.31 -6.51
CA GLY A 51 -9.87 7.67 -6.15
C GLY A 51 -9.86 6.98 -4.79
N PHE A 52 -8.74 6.97 -4.04
CA PHE A 52 -8.68 6.39 -2.71
C PHE A 52 -9.63 7.10 -1.74
N TRP A 53 -10.45 6.36 -1.03
CA TRP A 53 -11.55 6.89 -0.23
C TRP A 53 -11.16 7.98 0.78
N ALA A 54 -10.02 7.84 1.46
CA ALA A 54 -9.55 8.85 2.42
C ALA A 54 -9.08 10.14 1.71
N PHE A 55 -8.51 10.02 0.50
CA PHE A 55 -8.14 11.19 -0.28
C PHE A 55 -9.36 11.89 -0.87
N GLN A 56 -10.40 11.15 -1.28
CA GLN A 56 -11.67 11.73 -1.71
C GLN A 56 -12.34 12.52 -0.58
N ASP A 57 -12.29 12.03 0.65
CA ASP A 57 -12.79 12.78 1.81
C ASP A 57 -12.02 14.11 2.01
N VAL A 58 -10.68 14.09 1.80
CA VAL A 58 -9.88 15.33 1.83
C VAL A 58 -10.26 16.26 0.67
N GLN A 59 -10.48 15.73 -0.52
CA GLN A 59 -10.92 16.55 -1.67
C GLN A 59 -12.27 17.24 -1.39
N GLU A 60 -13.19 16.58 -0.68
CA GLU A 60 -14.51 17.11 -0.34
C GLU A 60 -14.44 18.09 0.84
N LYS A 61 -13.82 17.67 1.97
CA LYS A 61 -13.86 18.39 3.25
C LYS A 61 -12.67 19.30 3.50
N LYS A 62 -11.62 19.19 2.71
CA LYS A 62 -10.40 20.01 2.83
C LYS A 62 -9.81 19.91 4.23
N TRP A 63 -9.64 21.08 4.87
CA TRP A 63 -9.10 21.20 6.23
C TRP A 63 -9.88 20.42 7.29
N ASP A 64 -11.19 20.25 7.10
CA ASP A 64 -12.08 19.57 8.05
C ASP A 64 -12.04 18.04 7.92
N SER A 65 -11.32 17.49 6.93
CA SER A 65 -11.15 16.06 6.81
C SER A 65 -10.32 15.47 7.94
N PRO A 66 -10.78 14.40 8.60
CA PRO A 66 -9.98 13.68 9.59
C PRO A 66 -8.79 12.93 8.96
N TYR A 67 -8.74 12.80 7.64
CA TYR A 67 -7.71 12.09 6.90
C TYR A 67 -6.64 13.01 6.27
N LYS A 68 -6.70 14.34 6.48
CA LYS A 68 -5.72 15.26 5.90
C LYS A 68 -4.28 14.93 6.25
N ASP A 69 -4.03 14.45 7.47
CA ASP A 69 -2.70 14.08 7.96
C ASP A 69 -2.23 12.68 7.48
N TRP A 70 -3.06 11.96 6.71
CA TRP A 70 -2.69 10.73 6.03
C TRP A 70 -1.81 10.97 4.81
N PHE A 71 -1.77 12.22 4.36
CA PHE A 71 -1.05 12.70 3.18
C PHE A 71 -0.19 13.91 3.56
N TYR A 72 0.72 14.29 2.69
CA TYR A 72 1.49 15.53 2.84
C TYR A 72 0.78 16.65 2.08
N ILE A 73 -0.01 17.46 2.78
CA ILE A 73 -0.90 18.48 2.20
C ILE A 73 -0.45 19.89 2.60
N ASN A 74 -0.53 20.82 1.67
CA ASN A 74 -0.39 22.25 1.89
C ASN A 74 -1.64 22.98 1.39
N PHE A 75 -2.41 23.53 2.32
CA PHE A 75 -3.66 24.25 2.03
C PHE A 75 -3.44 25.67 1.51
N ASP A 76 -2.21 26.19 1.54
CA ASP A 76 -1.86 27.49 0.94
C ASP A 76 -1.45 27.37 -0.56
N GLY A 77 -1.37 26.15 -1.09
CA GLY A 77 -1.04 25.84 -2.47
C GLY A 77 -2.21 25.25 -3.25
N ASP A 78 -1.94 24.87 -4.49
CA ASP A 78 -2.90 24.12 -5.31
C ASP A 78 -2.19 23.02 -6.11
N SER A 79 -2.93 21.98 -6.49
CA SER A 79 -2.46 20.91 -7.36
C SER A 79 -2.73 21.24 -8.84
N CYS A 80 -2.12 20.47 -9.75
CA CYS A 80 -2.43 20.58 -11.19
C CYS A 80 -3.89 20.24 -11.53
N TYR A 81 -4.63 19.62 -10.59
CA TYR A 81 -6.05 19.29 -10.71
C TYR A 81 -6.98 20.37 -10.15
N GLN A 82 -6.43 21.47 -9.61
CA GLN A 82 -7.20 22.57 -9.00
C GLN A 82 -8.05 22.08 -7.81
N ASP A 83 -7.42 21.27 -6.95
CA ASP A 83 -8.06 20.72 -5.74
C ASP A 83 -8.31 21.78 -4.65
N GLY A 84 -7.72 22.97 -4.77
CA GLY A 84 -7.72 24.01 -3.74
C GLY A 84 -6.76 23.71 -2.58
N PHE A 85 -5.83 22.80 -2.78
CA PHE A 85 -4.67 22.49 -1.93
C PHE A 85 -3.61 21.78 -2.75
N TRP A 86 -2.34 21.91 -2.33
CA TRP A 86 -1.23 21.14 -2.86
C TRP A 86 -1.03 19.88 -2.03
N TYR A 87 -0.56 18.80 -2.65
CA TYR A 87 -0.16 17.58 -1.96
C TYR A 87 1.05 16.95 -2.63
N GLU A 88 1.81 16.15 -1.88
CA GLU A 88 2.95 15.42 -2.42
C GLU A 88 2.47 14.20 -3.22
N GLY A 89 2.90 14.12 -4.49
CA GLY A 89 2.79 12.94 -5.33
C GLY A 89 4.13 12.19 -5.38
N TRP A 90 4.10 10.91 -5.71
CA TRP A 90 5.31 10.14 -5.91
C TRP A 90 6.12 10.71 -7.07
N GLU A 91 7.36 11.15 -6.80
CA GLU A 91 8.27 11.76 -7.79
C GLU A 91 7.63 12.89 -8.65
N GLY A 92 6.67 13.61 -8.09
CA GLY A 92 5.96 14.69 -8.79
C GLY A 92 4.74 14.24 -9.59
N HIS A 93 4.41 12.95 -9.57
CA HIS A 93 3.21 12.38 -10.18
C HIS A 93 2.00 12.59 -9.27
N PHE A 94 1.19 13.60 -9.55
CA PHE A 94 0.02 13.96 -8.74
C PHE A 94 -1.11 12.91 -8.79
N GLU A 95 -1.14 12.07 -9.81
CA GLU A 95 -2.05 10.92 -9.86
C GLU A 95 -1.74 9.84 -8.81
N LEU A 96 -0.51 9.83 -8.27
CA LEU A 96 -0.02 8.91 -7.25
C LEU A 96 0.21 9.66 -5.94
N VAL A 97 -0.85 9.76 -5.14
CA VAL A 97 -0.89 10.56 -3.91
C VAL A 97 -0.07 9.88 -2.82
N LYS A 98 0.99 10.52 -2.35
CA LYS A 98 1.89 9.94 -1.36
C LYS A 98 1.23 9.79 0.01
N LEU A 99 1.35 8.60 0.61
CA LEU A 99 0.90 8.31 1.95
C LEU A 99 1.93 8.75 3.00
N ASN A 100 1.45 9.30 4.09
CA ASN A 100 2.27 9.62 5.25
C ASN A 100 2.45 8.38 6.15
N LEU A 101 3.45 7.55 5.84
CA LEU A 101 3.75 6.33 6.59
C LEU A 101 4.27 6.58 8.02
N GLN A 102 4.58 7.83 8.38
CA GLN A 102 4.90 8.22 9.77
C GLN A 102 3.65 8.42 10.62
N ASN A 103 2.47 8.55 10.00
CA ASN A 103 1.21 8.63 10.71
C ASN A 103 0.78 7.23 11.18
N PRO A 104 0.63 6.99 12.50
CA PRO A 104 0.25 5.68 13.03
C PRO A 104 -1.08 5.16 12.47
N ALA A 105 -2.06 6.03 12.23
CA ALA A 105 -3.35 5.64 11.69
C ALA A 105 -3.24 5.10 10.25
N VAL A 106 -2.34 5.65 9.44
CA VAL A 106 -2.04 5.14 8.09
C VAL A 106 -1.41 3.76 8.19
N THR A 107 -0.39 3.62 9.04
CA THR A 107 0.29 2.33 9.23
C THR A 107 -0.67 1.26 9.75
N ASP A 108 -1.49 1.58 10.74
CA ASP A 108 -2.47 0.64 11.31
C ASP A 108 -3.50 0.20 10.26
N TYR A 109 -3.97 1.13 9.42
CA TYR A 109 -4.87 0.81 8.31
C TYR A 109 -4.22 -0.12 7.27
N LEU A 110 -2.96 0.14 6.89
CA LEU A 110 -2.25 -0.71 5.93
C LEU A 110 -1.98 -2.11 6.49
N LEU A 111 -1.59 -2.22 7.77
CA LEU A 111 -1.43 -3.51 8.44
C LEU A 111 -2.75 -4.29 8.52
N ASP A 112 -3.87 -3.60 8.74
CA ASP A 112 -5.20 -4.22 8.70
C ASP A 112 -5.58 -4.72 7.29
N CYS A 113 -5.15 -4.02 6.24
CA CYS A 113 -5.29 -4.51 4.86
C CYS A 113 -4.46 -5.78 4.62
N VAL A 114 -3.22 -5.83 5.11
CA VAL A 114 -2.35 -7.03 5.02
C VAL A 114 -2.95 -8.19 5.79
N ARG A 115 -3.49 -7.94 7.00
CA ARG A 115 -4.23 -8.97 7.76
C ARG A 115 -5.37 -9.54 6.95
N PHE A 116 -6.18 -8.68 6.36
CA PHE A 116 -7.29 -9.09 5.49
C PHE A 116 -6.81 -9.98 4.33
N TRP A 117 -5.70 -9.64 3.68
CA TRP A 117 -5.16 -10.47 2.59
C TRP A 117 -4.66 -11.83 3.07
N ILE A 118 -4.01 -11.88 4.24
CA ILE A 118 -3.55 -13.15 4.83
C ILE A 118 -4.76 -14.02 5.23
N GLU A 119 -5.74 -13.44 5.92
CA GLU A 119 -6.90 -14.20 6.43
C GLU A 119 -7.86 -14.64 5.30
N THR A 120 -8.00 -13.81 4.25
CA THR A 120 -8.98 -14.08 3.18
C THR A 120 -8.38 -14.88 2.04
N PHE A 121 -7.15 -14.55 1.62
CA PHE A 121 -6.51 -15.13 0.44
C PHE A 121 -5.35 -16.07 0.76
N ASP A 122 -4.98 -16.17 2.03
CA ASP A 122 -3.85 -17.00 2.51
C ASP A 122 -2.52 -16.69 1.80
N ILE A 123 -2.26 -15.44 1.43
CA ILE A 123 -1.03 -15.05 0.72
C ILE A 123 0.22 -15.41 1.53
N ASP A 124 1.33 -15.69 0.85
CA ASP A 124 2.59 -16.15 1.44
C ASP A 124 3.66 -15.08 1.53
N GLY A 125 3.42 -13.93 0.92
CA GLY A 125 4.38 -12.84 0.92
C GLY A 125 3.87 -11.57 0.25
N LEU A 126 4.69 -10.53 0.33
CA LEU A 126 4.51 -9.27 -0.38
C LEU A 126 5.76 -8.90 -1.17
N ARG A 127 5.57 -8.39 -2.37
CA ARG A 127 6.57 -7.58 -3.08
C ARG A 127 6.25 -6.12 -2.80
N LEU A 128 7.14 -5.40 -2.15
CA LEU A 128 6.95 -3.99 -1.81
C LEU A 128 7.37 -3.12 -2.98
N ASP A 129 6.39 -2.45 -3.57
CA ASP A 129 6.59 -1.45 -4.60
C ASP A 129 7.41 -0.28 -4.06
N VAL A 130 8.39 0.20 -4.84
CA VAL A 130 9.32 1.29 -4.49
C VAL A 130 9.86 1.20 -3.06
N ALA A 131 10.30 0.03 -2.63
CA ALA A 131 10.74 -0.22 -1.25
C ALA A 131 11.82 0.75 -0.76
N TYR A 132 12.66 1.26 -1.65
CA TYR A 132 13.69 2.28 -1.35
C TYR A 132 13.10 3.63 -0.90
N SER A 133 11.81 3.88 -1.16
CA SER A 133 11.09 5.10 -0.75
C SER A 133 10.23 4.93 0.51
N LEU A 134 10.09 3.70 1.02
CA LEU A 134 9.26 3.42 2.19
C LEU A 134 9.95 3.85 3.49
N ASP A 135 9.15 4.28 4.46
CA ASP A 135 9.62 4.55 5.81
C ASP A 135 10.16 3.28 6.48
N HIS A 136 11.36 3.33 7.05
CA HIS A 136 12.01 2.17 7.65
C HIS A 136 11.27 1.65 8.90
N ASN A 137 10.63 2.52 9.68
CA ASN A 137 9.85 2.09 10.84
C ASN A 137 8.58 1.38 10.40
N PHE A 138 7.94 1.84 9.31
CA PHE A 138 6.84 1.14 8.69
C PHE A 138 7.28 -0.27 8.24
N MET A 139 8.42 -0.41 7.55
CA MET A 139 8.92 -1.71 7.10
C MET A 139 9.20 -2.66 8.26
N ARG A 140 9.80 -2.17 9.37
CA ARG A 140 10.01 -2.99 10.57
C ARG A 140 8.71 -3.44 11.20
N ARG A 141 7.73 -2.55 11.31
CA ARG A 141 6.39 -2.90 11.82
C ARG A 141 5.71 -3.92 10.93
N LEU A 142 5.78 -3.73 9.62
CA LEU A 142 5.22 -4.67 8.64
C LEU A 142 5.88 -6.04 8.76
N ARG A 143 7.21 -6.11 8.88
CA ARG A 143 7.95 -7.36 9.05
C ARG A 143 7.49 -8.13 10.30
N SER A 144 7.51 -7.48 11.47
CA SER A 144 7.07 -8.10 12.72
C SER A 144 5.62 -8.56 12.64
N PHE A 145 4.75 -7.70 12.12
CA PHE A 145 3.34 -8.00 11.96
C PHE A 145 3.11 -9.24 11.07
N CYS A 146 3.74 -9.28 9.89
CA CYS A 146 3.57 -10.41 8.97
C CYS A 146 4.05 -11.73 9.57
N GLU A 147 5.20 -11.73 10.27
CA GLU A 147 5.74 -12.90 10.92
C GLU A 147 4.82 -13.41 12.05
N GLU A 148 4.18 -12.49 12.80
CA GLU A 148 3.18 -12.85 13.83
C GLU A 148 1.91 -13.45 13.22
N GLN A 149 1.45 -12.91 12.07
CA GLN A 149 0.23 -13.41 11.42
C GLN A 149 0.46 -14.74 10.69
N LYS A 150 1.59 -14.90 10.01
CA LYS A 150 1.92 -16.11 9.22
C LYS A 150 3.43 -16.35 9.26
N PRO A 151 3.92 -17.25 10.15
CA PRO A 151 5.34 -17.58 10.24
C PRO A 151 5.91 -18.01 8.87
N GLY A 152 7.05 -17.44 8.50
CA GLY A 152 7.68 -17.68 7.21
C GLY A 152 7.10 -16.85 6.05
N PHE A 153 6.33 -15.80 6.36
CA PHE A 153 5.86 -14.83 5.37
C PHE A 153 7.04 -14.05 4.78
N VAL A 154 7.07 -13.90 3.46
CA VAL A 154 8.21 -13.31 2.75
C VAL A 154 7.94 -11.85 2.38
N LEU A 155 8.90 -10.96 2.64
CA LEU A 155 8.90 -9.58 2.16
C LEU A 155 10.02 -9.40 1.14
N ILE A 156 9.67 -9.11 -0.11
CA ILE A 156 10.59 -8.80 -1.21
C ILE A 156 10.43 -7.34 -1.57
N GLY A 157 11.52 -6.60 -1.74
CA GLY A 157 11.46 -5.18 -2.09
C GLY A 157 11.89 -4.92 -3.53
N GLU A 158 11.18 -4.02 -4.21
CA GLU A 158 11.72 -3.37 -5.40
C GLU A 158 12.71 -2.29 -4.95
N VAL A 159 13.99 -2.48 -5.28
CA VAL A 159 15.06 -1.55 -4.89
C VAL A 159 15.90 -1.21 -6.13
N LEU A 160 15.65 -0.02 -6.68
CA LEU A 160 16.34 0.47 -7.87
C LEU A 160 17.58 1.30 -7.52
N PHE A 161 17.61 1.89 -6.32
CA PHE A 161 18.64 2.83 -5.89
C PHE A 161 19.01 2.60 -4.42
N GLY A 162 20.23 3.03 -4.05
CA GLY A 162 20.69 3.06 -2.66
C GLY A 162 21.49 1.82 -2.25
N ASP A 163 21.79 1.75 -0.96
CA ASP A 163 22.49 0.62 -0.35
C ASP A 163 21.48 -0.41 0.15
N TYR A 164 21.43 -1.56 -0.49
CA TYR A 164 20.52 -2.66 -0.15
C TYR A 164 20.69 -3.14 1.30
N ASN A 165 21.90 -3.07 1.86
CA ASN A 165 22.16 -3.50 3.23
C ASN A 165 21.39 -2.70 4.28
N LEU A 166 20.90 -1.50 3.93
CA LEU A 166 20.10 -0.68 4.83
C LEU A 166 18.68 -1.24 5.03
N ILE A 167 18.17 -1.98 4.07
CA ILE A 167 16.77 -2.45 4.04
C ILE A 167 16.62 -3.96 3.88
N VAL A 168 17.64 -4.67 3.35
CA VAL A 168 17.67 -6.14 3.28
C VAL A 168 18.40 -6.67 4.50
N ASN A 169 17.65 -7.04 5.51
CA ASN A 169 18.18 -7.49 6.81
C ASN A 169 17.07 -8.21 7.61
N ASP A 170 17.39 -8.69 8.79
CA ASP A 170 16.48 -9.46 9.64
C ASP A 170 15.26 -8.67 10.15
N GLU A 171 15.32 -7.33 10.06
CA GLU A 171 14.24 -6.45 10.57
C GLU A 171 13.27 -5.95 9.50
N MET A 172 13.62 -5.96 8.21
CA MET A 172 12.83 -5.37 7.12
C MET A 172 12.60 -6.37 5.98
N LEU A 173 13.45 -6.39 4.96
CA LEU A 173 13.28 -7.25 3.78
C LEU A 173 14.12 -8.53 3.87
N HIS A 174 13.65 -9.56 3.18
CA HIS A 174 14.40 -10.83 3.02
C HIS A 174 15.45 -10.74 1.94
#